data_011e07f77669e6fb8153ca7113f05d8f
#
_entry.id   011e07f77669e6fb8153ca7113f05d8f
#
_cell.length_a   1.000
_cell.length_b   1.000
_cell.length_c   1.000
_cell.angle_alpha   90.00
_cell.angle_beta   90.00
_cell.angle_gamma   90.00
#
_symmetry.space_group_name_H-M   'P 1'
#
loop_
_entity.id
_entity.type
_entity.pdbx_description
1 polymer ?
#
loop_
_entity_poly.entity_id
_entity_poly.type
_entity_poly.pdbx_seq_one_letter_code
_entity_poly.pdbx_strand_id
1 'polypeptide(L)'
;ESAQPHMGRLIFTLSNSYGELYRKYLTVTQGNYVPPTVGAVGKLVEYILGNSDLSGAVGSDKAMPLQYSESTIEAVILANDAAGNNNRKLYVGDNNGLERSAIVLYGADFAMANDPVTKYPAGRKVTLNLEDAKYYAFNNVRQLTDVVVTVGDEEVELVVPSLSVEKFNTGDYQAQYVKLNNMTPAQSFVGKPWTATESQSVTLNDASGKTLT
;
A
#
# COMPACT_ATOMS: atom_id res chain seq x y z
N GLU A 1 -32.56 -11.07 5.33
CA GLU A 1 -33.21 -10.20 4.33
C GLU A 1 -32.15 -9.76 3.34
N SER A 2 -32.24 -10.21 2.07
CA SER A 2 -31.35 -9.75 1.02
C SER A 2 -31.70 -8.31 0.66
N ALA A 3 -30.80 -7.38 0.89
CA ALA A 3 -30.98 -6.00 0.44
C ALA A 3 -31.14 -5.98 -1.09
N GLN A 4 -32.29 -5.51 -1.58
CA GLN A 4 -32.53 -5.30 -3.00
C GLN A 4 -31.52 -4.27 -3.53
N PRO A 5 -30.98 -4.44 -4.73
CA PRO A 5 -30.09 -3.45 -5.32
C PRO A 5 -30.83 -2.13 -5.50
N HIS A 6 -30.28 -1.06 -4.98
CA HIS A 6 -30.82 0.29 -5.14
C HIS A 6 -30.03 1.03 -6.22
N MET A 7 -30.76 1.69 -7.12
CA MET A 7 -30.19 2.56 -8.12
C MET A 7 -30.39 4.01 -7.67
N GLY A 8 -29.32 4.74 -7.48
CA GLY A 8 -29.32 6.16 -7.16
C GLY A 8 -28.76 7.00 -8.31
N ARG A 9 -29.12 8.26 -8.36
CA ARG A 9 -28.56 9.22 -9.29
C ARG A 9 -27.94 10.37 -8.50
N LEU A 10 -26.65 10.58 -8.67
CA LEU A 10 -25.96 11.79 -8.23
C LEU A 10 -26.07 12.85 -9.30
N ILE A 11 -26.45 14.06 -8.92
CA ILE A 11 -26.60 15.19 -9.81
C ILE A 11 -25.55 16.24 -9.41
N PHE A 12 -24.62 16.53 -10.31
CA PHE A 12 -23.67 17.62 -10.16
C PHE A 12 -24.17 18.80 -10.95
N THR A 13 -24.45 19.91 -10.26
CA THR A 13 -24.89 21.15 -10.88
C THR A 13 -23.86 22.24 -10.67
N LEU A 14 -23.37 22.83 -11.75
CA LEU A 14 -22.58 24.06 -11.73
C LEU A 14 -23.55 25.23 -12.02
N SER A 15 -23.62 26.17 -11.10
CA SER A 15 -24.48 27.35 -11.26
C SER A 15 -23.74 28.63 -10.87
N ASN A 16 -24.20 29.76 -11.38
CA ASN A 16 -23.76 31.09 -10.99
C ASN A 16 -25.00 31.96 -10.64
N SER A 17 -24.78 33.24 -10.39
CA SER A 17 -25.86 34.19 -10.06
C SER A 17 -26.93 34.37 -11.16
N TYR A 18 -26.69 33.88 -12.37
CA TYR A 18 -27.62 33.93 -13.51
C TYR A 18 -28.34 32.60 -13.72
N GLY A 19 -28.05 31.56 -12.95
CA GLY A 19 -28.69 30.27 -13.01
C GLY A 19 -27.77 29.10 -13.21
N GLU A 20 -28.32 27.96 -13.62
CA GLU A 20 -27.60 26.74 -13.88
C GLU A 20 -26.81 26.80 -15.19
N LEU A 21 -25.49 26.52 -15.13
CA LEU A 21 -24.62 26.52 -16.32
C LEU A 21 -24.42 25.12 -16.88
N TYR A 22 -24.38 24.12 -16.00
CA TYR A 22 -24.07 22.75 -16.37
C TYR A 22 -24.62 21.77 -15.35
N ARG A 23 -25.17 20.66 -15.84
CA ARG A 23 -25.64 19.55 -15.01
C ARG A 23 -25.10 18.23 -15.54
N LYS A 24 -24.46 17.45 -14.70
CA LYS A 24 -24.01 16.09 -14.99
C LYS A 24 -24.70 15.08 -14.09
N TYR A 25 -25.17 14.01 -14.69
CA TYR A 25 -25.80 12.90 -13.98
C TYR A 25 -24.81 11.75 -13.92
N LEU A 26 -24.62 11.19 -12.72
CA LEU A 26 -23.93 9.95 -12.49
C LEU A 26 -24.93 8.95 -11.92
N THR A 27 -25.18 7.86 -12.65
CA THR A 27 -25.97 6.75 -12.11
C THR A 27 -25.06 5.88 -11.23
N VAL A 28 -25.45 5.75 -9.97
CA VAL A 28 -24.78 4.88 -9.00
C VAL A 28 -25.68 3.68 -8.77
N THR A 29 -25.19 2.50 -9.09
CA THR A 29 -25.85 1.23 -8.79
C THR A 29 -25.22 0.64 -7.55
N GLN A 30 -26.00 0.50 -6.49
CA GLN A 30 -25.57 -0.25 -5.33
C GLN A 30 -25.76 -1.74 -5.65
N GLY A 31 -24.67 -2.42 -5.95
CA GLY A 31 -24.63 -3.88 -5.98
C GLY A 31 -24.61 -4.47 -4.56
N ASN A 32 -24.63 -5.78 -4.45
CA ASN A 32 -24.36 -6.43 -3.18
C ASN A 32 -22.94 -6.07 -2.73
N TYR A 33 -22.84 -5.20 -1.70
CA TYR A 33 -21.55 -4.91 -1.09
C TYR A 33 -21.07 -6.17 -0.37
N VAL A 34 -20.02 -6.76 -0.87
CA VAL A 34 -19.28 -7.80 -0.17
C VAL A 34 -18.15 -7.07 0.55
N PRO A 35 -18.14 -7.03 1.89
CA PRO A 35 -17.04 -6.42 2.61
C PRO A 35 -15.72 -7.10 2.21
N PRO A 36 -14.64 -6.34 2.01
CA PRO A 36 -13.35 -6.95 1.77
C PRO A 36 -12.95 -7.81 2.97
N THR A 37 -12.42 -9.00 2.69
CA THR A 37 -11.95 -9.95 3.71
C THR A 37 -10.43 -9.88 3.83
N VAL A 38 -9.91 -10.26 5.00
CA VAL A 38 -8.47 -10.41 5.22
C VAL A 38 -7.96 -11.52 4.29
N GLY A 39 -7.05 -11.16 3.40
CA GLY A 39 -6.44 -12.10 2.46
C GLY A 39 -5.23 -12.83 3.03
N ALA A 40 -4.47 -13.49 2.18
CA ALA A 40 -3.34 -14.32 2.59
C ALA A 40 -2.19 -13.50 3.19
N VAL A 41 -1.90 -12.32 2.61
CA VAL A 41 -0.87 -11.43 3.14
C VAL A 41 -1.29 -10.82 4.48
N GLY A 42 -2.55 -10.45 4.64
CA GLY A 42 -3.06 -9.94 5.91
C GLY A 42 -2.95 -10.96 7.03
N LYS A 43 -3.30 -12.23 6.77
CA LYS A 43 -3.11 -13.33 7.74
C LYS A 43 -1.65 -13.53 8.11
N LEU A 44 -0.74 -13.45 7.14
CA LEU A 44 0.71 -13.51 7.39
C LEU A 44 1.16 -12.34 8.29
N VAL A 45 0.70 -11.12 8.03
CA VAL A 45 1.02 -9.95 8.85
C VAL A 45 0.47 -10.09 10.26
N GLU A 46 -0.75 -10.59 10.43
CA GLU A 46 -1.34 -10.89 11.75
C GLU A 46 -0.53 -11.97 12.51
N TYR A 47 -0.10 -13.02 11.82
CA TYR A 47 0.80 -14.01 12.40
C TYR A 47 2.11 -13.39 12.91
N ILE A 48 2.76 -12.54 12.09
CA ILE A 48 4.00 -11.86 12.46
C ILE A 48 3.79 -10.97 13.70
N LEU A 49 2.71 -10.21 13.74
CA LEU A 49 2.39 -9.31 14.85
C LEU A 49 2.00 -10.05 16.13
N GLY A 50 1.39 -11.22 16.01
CA GLY A 50 1.01 -12.08 17.14
C GLY A 50 2.14 -12.97 17.65
N ASN A 51 3.27 -13.07 16.94
CA ASN A 51 4.38 -13.95 17.29
C ASN A 51 5.45 -13.19 18.06
N SER A 52 5.49 -13.40 19.39
CA SER A 52 6.46 -12.76 20.29
C SER A 52 7.92 -13.14 19.96
N ASP A 53 8.16 -14.33 19.41
CA ASP A 53 9.50 -14.80 19.08
C ASP A 53 10.15 -13.96 17.98
N LEU A 54 9.33 -13.36 17.09
CA LEU A 54 9.80 -12.47 16.03
C LEU A 54 10.08 -11.03 16.51
N SER A 55 9.72 -10.68 17.73
CA SER A 55 9.87 -9.31 18.27
C SER A 55 11.33 -8.84 18.34
N GLY A 56 12.27 -9.76 18.48
CA GLY A 56 13.72 -9.49 18.51
C GLY A 56 14.37 -9.32 17.13
N ALA A 57 13.66 -9.59 16.04
CA ALA A 57 14.17 -9.50 14.67
C ALA A 57 14.20 -8.05 14.18
N VAL A 58 15.10 -7.24 14.74
CA VAL A 58 15.28 -5.81 14.39
C VAL A 58 16.61 -5.64 13.66
N GLY A 59 16.54 -5.27 12.37
CA GLY A 59 17.70 -5.20 11.47
C GLY A 59 17.93 -6.51 10.72
N SER A 60 18.51 -6.41 9.53
CA SER A 60 18.72 -7.57 8.63
C SER A 60 19.72 -8.59 9.18
N ASP A 61 20.63 -8.16 10.04
CA ASP A 61 21.60 -9.03 10.75
C ASP A 61 20.94 -9.92 11.81
N LYS A 62 19.71 -9.60 12.21
CA LYS A 62 18.89 -10.35 13.16
C LYS A 62 17.64 -10.96 12.53
N ALA A 63 17.64 -11.12 11.21
CA ALA A 63 16.52 -11.76 10.52
C ALA A 63 16.30 -13.18 11.03
N MET A 64 15.05 -13.52 11.37
CA MET A 64 14.64 -14.78 11.94
C MET A 64 13.86 -15.62 10.93
N PRO A 65 14.02 -16.95 10.91
CA PRO A 65 13.21 -17.82 10.07
C PRO A 65 11.72 -17.59 10.31
N LEU A 66 10.96 -17.48 9.23
CA LEU A 66 9.52 -17.35 9.29
C LEU A 66 8.91 -18.74 9.38
N GLN A 67 8.35 -19.09 10.55
CA GLN A 67 7.68 -20.38 10.76
C GLN A 67 6.17 -20.23 10.52
N TYR A 68 5.80 -19.89 9.30
CA TYR A 68 4.40 -19.74 8.89
C TYR A 68 3.85 -21.08 8.37
N SER A 69 2.57 -21.37 8.64
CA SER A 69 1.98 -22.66 8.31
C SER A 69 1.78 -22.89 6.81
N GLU A 70 1.66 -21.82 6.04
CA GLU A 70 1.50 -21.88 4.58
C GLU A 70 2.86 -21.63 3.92
N SER A 71 3.36 -22.61 3.17
CA SER A 71 4.63 -22.45 2.44
C SER A 71 4.50 -21.55 1.21
N THR A 72 3.29 -21.36 0.69
CA THR A 72 3.02 -20.48 -0.44
C THR A 72 1.76 -19.66 -0.20
N ILE A 73 1.77 -18.39 -0.60
CA ILE A 73 0.60 -17.50 -0.54
C ILE A 73 0.48 -16.70 -1.83
N GLU A 74 -0.74 -16.26 -2.13
CA GLU A 74 -0.99 -15.33 -3.22
C GLU A 74 -0.94 -13.89 -2.75
N ALA A 75 -0.48 -13.00 -3.62
CA ALA A 75 -0.41 -11.56 -3.39
C ALA A 75 -0.53 -10.77 -4.70
N VAL A 76 -0.61 -9.46 -4.59
CA VAL A 76 -0.52 -8.52 -5.71
C VAL A 76 0.70 -7.61 -5.49
N ILE A 77 1.46 -7.34 -6.53
CA ILE A 77 2.55 -6.36 -6.49
C ILE A 77 1.93 -4.96 -6.43
N LEU A 78 2.20 -4.24 -5.36
CA LEU A 78 1.69 -2.88 -5.14
C LEU A 78 2.67 -1.82 -5.65
N ALA A 79 3.98 -2.02 -5.46
CA ALA A 79 5.04 -1.15 -5.96
C ALA A 79 6.37 -1.91 -6.05
N ASN A 80 7.29 -1.42 -6.87
CA ASN A 80 8.64 -1.96 -7.07
C ASN A 80 9.71 -0.87 -6.99
N ASP A 81 10.98 -1.23 -7.21
CA ASP A 81 12.13 -0.31 -7.19
C ASP A 81 12.52 0.23 -8.57
N ALA A 82 11.55 0.41 -9.47
CA ALA A 82 11.80 0.86 -10.84
C ALA A 82 12.53 2.20 -10.95
N ALA A 83 12.24 3.11 -10.01
CA ALA A 83 12.86 4.44 -9.96
C ALA A 83 14.14 4.50 -9.11
N GLY A 84 14.56 3.39 -8.49
CA GLY A 84 15.74 3.31 -7.64
C GLY A 84 15.59 3.97 -6.26
N ASN A 85 14.40 4.42 -5.91
CA ASN A 85 14.11 5.10 -4.64
C ASN A 85 13.58 4.17 -3.54
N ASN A 86 13.25 2.93 -3.88
CA ASN A 86 12.74 1.93 -2.94
C ASN A 86 13.82 0.99 -2.40
N ASN A 87 15.06 1.12 -2.87
CA ASN A 87 16.24 0.41 -2.36
C ASN A 87 16.03 -1.11 -2.22
N ARG A 88 15.90 -1.82 -3.34
CA ARG A 88 15.74 -3.29 -3.43
C ARG A 88 14.46 -3.82 -2.77
N LYS A 89 13.39 -3.04 -2.76
CA LYS A 89 12.13 -3.44 -2.14
C LYS A 89 11.07 -3.72 -3.18
N LEU A 90 10.33 -4.80 -2.95
CA LEU A 90 9.08 -5.10 -3.61
C LEU A 90 7.96 -5.02 -2.57
N TYR A 91 6.91 -4.28 -2.86
CA TYR A 91 5.76 -4.12 -1.98
C TYR A 91 4.66 -5.03 -2.49
N VAL A 92 4.18 -5.94 -1.64
CA VAL A 92 3.14 -6.90 -2.00
C VAL A 92 2.02 -6.89 -0.97
N GLY A 93 0.80 -7.19 -1.41
CA GLY A 93 -0.36 -7.17 -0.52
C GLY A 93 -1.58 -7.87 -1.10
N ASP A 94 -2.65 -7.91 -0.32
CA ASP A 94 -3.95 -8.48 -0.71
C ASP A 94 -4.71 -7.59 -1.70
N ASN A 95 -4.28 -6.36 -1.90
CA ASN A 95 -4.93 -5.36 -2.77
C ASN A 95 -6.42 -5.12 -2.44
N ASN A 96 -6.78 -5.20 -1.18
CA ASN A 96 -8.15 -5.07 -0.67
C ASN A 96 -8.41 -3.76 0.09
N GLY A 97 -7.38 -2.93 0.29
CA GLY A 97 -7.45 -1.65 1.00
C GLY A 97 -7.64 -1.75 2.53
N LEU A 98 -7.54 -2.97 3.09
CA LEU A 98 -7.64 -3.17 4.54
C LEU A 98 -6.33 -2.85 5.27
N GLU A 99 -6.44 -2.64 6.57
CA GLU A 99 -5.30 -2.54 7.48
C GLU A 99 -4.48 -3.83 7.46
N ARG A 100 -3.15 -3.71 7.63
CA ARG A 100 -2.23 -4.85 7.78
C ARG A 100 -2.23 -5.85 6.64
N SER A 101 -2.66 -5.42 5.45
CA SER A 101 -2.83 -6.29 4.28
C SER A 101 -1.67 -6.22 3.29
N ALA A 102 -0.50 -5.73 3.71
CA ALA A 102 0.68 -5.64 2.86
C ALA A 102 1.98 -5.80 3.67
N ILE A 103 3.04 -6.22 2.95
CA ILE A 103 4.37 -6.43 3.50
C ILE A 103 5.44 -6.07 2.46
N VAL A 104 6.65 -5.77 2.93
CA VAL A 104 7.80 -5.52 2.07
C VAL A 104 8.59 -6.80 1.87
N LEU A 105 8.96 -7.12 0.64
CA LEU A 105 10.01 -8.08 0.32
C LEU A 105 11.30 -7.32 0.03
N TYR A 106 12.41 -7.75 0.63
CA TYR A 106 13.72 -7.14 0.43
C TYR A 106 14.68 -8.15 -0.17
N GLY A 107 15.33 -7.78 -1.28
CA GLY A 107 16.28 -8.65 -1.95
C GLY A 107 16.99 -8.00 -3.12
N ALA A 108 18.16 -8.54 -3.49
CA ALA A 108 18.95 -8.03 -4.61
C ALA A 108 18.17 -8.08 -5.93
N ASP A 109 17.33 -9.09 -6.13
CA ASP A 109 16.55 -9.29 -7.36
C ASP A 109 15.53 -8.18 -7.62
N PHE A 110 15.13 -7.45 -6.59
CA PHE A 110 14.18 -6.35 -6.68
C PHE A 110 14.83 -4.99 -6.97
N ALA A 111 16.18 -4.95 -7.03
CA ALA A 111 16.91 -3.71 -7.30
C ALA A 111 16.62 -3.16 -8.71
N MET A 112 16.61 -1.83 -8.83
CA MET A 112 16.46 -1.13 -10.13
C MET A 112 17.37 -1.70 -11.23
N ALA A 113 18.62 -2.07 -10.88
CA ALA A 113 19.58 -2.64 -11.81
C ALA A 113 19.16 -3.99 -12.43
N ASN A 114 18.19 -4.68 -11.85
CA ASN A 114 17.67 -5.98 -12.28
C ASN A 114 16.34 -5.89 -13.04
N ASP A 115 15.99 -4.69 -13.55
CA ASP A 115 14.79 -4.43 -14.34
C ASP A 115 13.48 -4.85 -13.65
N PRO A 116 13.16 -4.27 -12.48
CA PRO A 116 11.94 -4.61 -11.77
C PRO A 116 10.66 -4.16 -12.49
N VAL A 117 10.74 -3.26 -13.47
CA VAL A 117 9.58 -2.85 -14.28
C VAL A 117 9.02 -4.02 -15.07
N THR A 118 9.89 -4.76 -15.75
CA THR A 118 9.50 -5.90 -16.58
C THR A 118 9.29 -7.16 -15.75
N LYS A 119 10.13 -7.40 -14.75
CA LYS A 119 10.07 -8.62 -13.93
C LYS A 119 8.97 -8.61 -12.89
N TYR A 120 8.72 -7.46 -12.28
CA TYR A 120 7.80 -7.31 -11.16
C TYR A 120 6.87 -6.10 -11.36
N PRO A 121 6.07 -6.06 -12.43
CA PRO A 121 5.19 -4.91 -12.70
C PRO A 121 4.10 -4.79 -11.64
N ALA A 122 3.82 -3.56 -11.21
CA ALA A 122 2.73 -3.28 -10.28
C ALA A 122 1.38 -3.69 -10.86
N GLY A 123 0.48 -4.21 -10.02
CA GLY A 123 -0.82 -4.75 -10.43
C GLY A 123 -0.81 -6.23 -10.80
N ARG A 124 0.36 -6.88 -10.89
CA ARG A 124 0.43 -8.32 -11.20
C ARG A 124 0.17 -9.17 -9.97
N LYS A 125 -0.64 -10.24 -10.17
CA LYS A 125 -0.75 -11.30 -9.17
C LYS A 125 0.53 -12.13 -9.14
N VAL A 126 0.91 -12.52 -7.93
CA VAL A 126 2.11 -13.32 -7.66
C VAL A 126 1.83 -14.41 -6.66
N THR A 127 2.62 -15.49 -6.76
CA THR A 127 2.74 -16.50 -5.71
C THR A 127 4.06 -16.27 -4.99
N LEU A 128 4.00 -16.16 -3.67
CA LEU A 128 5.16 -16.04 -2.80
C LEU A 128 5.47 -17.40 -2.18
N ASN A 129 6.67 -17.94 -2.41
CA ASN A 129 7.15 -19.10 -1.66
C ASN A 129 7.88 -18.58 -0.41
N LEU A 130 7.40 -19.03 0.75
CA LEU A 130 7.84 -18.61 2.08
C LEU A 130 8.68 -19.66 2.81
N GLU A 131 9.01 -20.78 2.16
CA GLU A 131 9.70 -21.93 2.80
C GLU A 131 11.00 -21.55 3.49
N ASP A 132 11.82 -20.71 2.82
CA ASP A 132 13.10 -20.20 3.35
C ASP A 132 13.01 -18.76 3.87
N ALA A 133 11.81 -18.20 3.89
CA ALA A 133 11.60 -16.80 4.24
C ALA A 133 12.07 -16.47 5.64
N LYS A 134 12.69 -15.31 5.78
CA LYS A 134 13.07 -14.74 7.08
C LYS A 134 12.38 -13.40 7.27
N TYR A 135 12.00 -13.12 8.49
CA TYR A 135 11.41 -11.86 8.90
C TYR A 135 12.40 -10.99 9.66
N TYR A 136 12.33 -9.69 9.43
CA TYR A 136 12.92 -8.66 10.29
C TYR A 136 12.17 -7.33 10.13
N ALA A 137 12.26 -6.46 11.13
CA ALA A 137 11.82 -5.08 11.05
C ALA A 137 13.02 -4.16 10.75
N PHE A 138 12.90 -3.28 9.77
CA PHE A 138 13.88 -2.24 9.49
C PHE A 138 13.22 -0.87 9.60
N ASN A 139 13.67 -0.03 10.51
CA ASN A 139 13.04 1.25 10.84
C ASN A 139 11.53 1.10 11.08
N ASN A 140 11.15 0.11 11.86
CA ASN A 140 9.76 -0.27 12.16
C ASN A 140 8.93 -0.74 10.94
N VAL A 141 9.53 -0.92 9.78
CA VAL A 141 8.85 -1.48 8.60
C VAL A 141 9.06 -2.99 8.57
N ARG A 142 7.97 -3.74 8.48
CA ARG A 142 7.98 -5.20 8.38
C ARG A 142 8.51 -5.64 7.03
N GLN A 143 9.54 -6.50 7.04
CA GLN A 143 10.18 -6.99 5.82
C GLN A 143 10.39 -8.50 5.88
N LEU A 144 10.29 -9.13 4.71
CA LEU A 144 10.73 -10.50 4.48
C LEU A 144 11.92 -10.51 3.52
N THR A 145 12.84 -11.42 3.74
CA THR A 145 13.91 -11.77 2.82
C THR A 145 13.87 -13.26 2.49
N ASP A 146 14.62 -13.68 1.49
CA ASP A 146 14.68 -15.06 1.02
C ASP A 146 13.33 -15.62 0.54
N VAL A 147 12.46 -14.73 0.01
CA VAL A 147 11.18 -15.08 -0.59
C VAL A 147 11.35 -15.24 -2.10
N VAL A 148 10.91 -16.39 -2.64
CA VAL A 148 10.86 -16.59 -4.09
C VAL A 148 9.50 -16.09 -4.61
N VAL A 149 9.54 -15.20 -5.60
CA VAL A 149 8.36 -14.58 -6.20
C VAL A 149 8.13 -15.15 -7.60
N THR A 150 6.99 -15.80 -7.82
CA THR A 150 6.54 -16.23 -9.14
C THR A 150 5.47 -15.27 -9.63
N VAL A 151 5.74 -14.57 -10.73
CA VAL A 151 4.81 -13.60 -11.31
C VAL A 151 3.84 -14.31 -12.24
N GLY A 152 2.53 -14.11 -12.02
CA GLY A 152 1.47 -14.61 -12.86
C GLY A 152 1.15 -13.67 -14.04
N ASP A 153 0.27 -14.12 -14.91
CA ASP A 153 -0.17 -13.34 -16.09
C ASP A 153 -1.33 -12.40 -15.79
N GLU A 154 -2.02 -12.62 -14.66
CA GLU A 154 -3.19 -11.81 -14.30
C GLU A 154 -2.77 -10.44 -13.75
N GLU A 155 -3.38 -9.40 -14.31
CA GLU A 155 -3.22 -8.01 -13.88
C GLU A 155 -4.53 -7.51 -13.28
N VAL A 156 -4.42 -6.80 -12.16
CA VAL A 156 -5.57 -6.23 -11.44
C VAL A 156 -5.34 -4.74 -11.21
N GLU A 157 -6.43 -3.99 -11.15
CA GLU A 157 -6.38 -2.59 -10.76
C GLU A 157 -6.00 -2.46 -9.28
N LEU A 158 -5.09 -1.52 -8.97
CA LEU A 158 -4.66 -1.30 -7.60
C LEU A 158 -5.73 -0.56 -6.78
N VAL A 159 -6.08 -1.13 -5.66
CA VAL A 159 -6.94 -0.50 -4.66
C VAL A 159 -6.11 0.47 -3.83
N VAL A 160 -6.45 1.78 -3.92
CA VAL A 160 -5.76 2.85 -3.23
C VAL A 160 -6.66 3.43 -2.15
N PRO A 161 -6.58 2.99 -0.89
CA PRO A 161 -7.40 3.53 0.18
C PRO A 161 -7.04 4.99 0.46
N SER A 162 -8.08 5.82 0.67
CA SER A 162 -7.92 7.21 1.11
C SER A 162 -7.93 7.27 2.63
N LEU A 163 -6.86 7.82 3.21
CA LEU A 163 -6.65 7.86 4.65
C LEU A 163 -6.60 9.30 5.17
N SER A 164 -6.99 9.47 6.44
CA SER A 164 -6.58 10.63 7.23
C SER A 164 -5.13 10.49 7.69
N VAL A 165 -4.46 11.58 8.03
CA VAL A 165 -3.12 11.56 8.63
C VAL A 165 -3.10 10.75 9.93
N GLU A 166 -4.15 10.86 10.75
CA GLU A 166 -4.29 10.08 11.97
C GLU A 166 -4.26 8.57 11.70
N LYS A 167 -5.05 8.12 10.73
CA LYS A 167 -5.10 6.71 10.36
C LYS A 167 -3.81 6.23 9.71
N PHE A 168 -3.16 7.05 8.91
CA PHE A 168 -1.85 6.74 8.35
C PHE A 168 -0.79 6.56 9.46
N ASN A 169 -0.80 7.41 10.47
CA ASN A 169 0.18 7.39 11.58
C ASN A 169 0.00 6.20 12.55
N THR A 170 -1.08 5.41 12.45
CA THR A 170 -1.18 4.15 13.23
C THR A 170 -0.12 3.14 12.82
N GLY A 171 0.42 3.23 11.60
CA GLY A 171 1.32 2.25 11.01
C GLY A 171 0.64 0.97 10.51
N ASP A 172 -0.69 0.90 10.56
CA ASP A 172 -1.43 -0.28 10.10
C ASP A 172 -1.48 -0.40 8.56
N TYR A 173 -1.17 0.67 7.85
CA TYR A 173 -1.11 0.70 6.38
C TYR A 173 0.32 0.62 5.83
N GLN A 174 1.26 0.08 6.59
CA GLN A 174 2.62 -0.16 6.10
C GLN A 174 2.64 -0.97 4.81
N ALA A 175 3.56 -0.62 3.92
CA ALA A 175 3.77 -1.26 2.62
C ALA A 175 2.60 -1.13 1.62
N GLN A 176 1.54 -0.41 1.94
CA GLN A 176 0.42 -0.16 1.04
C GLN A 176 0.60 1.11 0.22
N TYR A 177 0.01 1.12 -0.96
CA TYR A 177 -0.16 2.31 -1.76
C TYR A 177 -1.40 3.05 -1.28
N VAL A 178 -1.24 4.21 -0.65
CA VAL A 178 -2.32 4.95 -0.01
C VAL A 178 -2.43 6.37 -0.55
N LYS A 179 -3.60 6.97 -0.43
CA LYS A 179 -3.86 8.36 -0.79
C LYS A 179 -4.16 9.19 0.47
N LEU A 180 -3.42 10.26 0.65
CA LEU A 180 -3.72 11.30 1.65
C LEU A 180 -4.31 12.51 0.93
N ASN A 181 -5.49 12.95 1.34
CA ASN A 181 -6.18 14.07 0.71
C ASN A 181 -5.93 15.38 1.46
N ASN A 182 -6.04 16.51 0.73
CA ASN A 182 -5.99 17.86 1.29
C ASN A 182 -4.71 18.15 2.10
N MET A 183 -3.58 17.59 1.64
CA MET A 183 -2.28 17.85 2.23
C MET A 183 -1.69 19.15 1.68
N THR A 184 -1.13 19.98 2.55
CA THR A 184 -0.42 21.21 2.21
C THR A 184 0.99 21.18 2.79
N PRO A 185 2.02 21.64 2.04
CA PRO A 185 3.36 21.81 2.61
C PRO A 185 3.32 22.78 3.77
N ALA A 186 4.11 22.51 4.81
CA ALA A 186 4.32 23.46 5.88
C ALA A 186 4.87 24.79 5.33
N GLN A 187 4.52 25.91 5.96
CA GLN A 187 4.91 27.25 5.50
C GLN A 187 6.42 27.39 5.28
N SER A 188 7.23 26.66 6.05
CA SER A 188 8.69 26.61 5.90
C SER A 188 9.19 26.13 4.54
N PHE A 189 8.33 25.44 3.76
CA PHE A 189 8.64 24.91 2.43
C PHE A 189 8.02 25.71 1.29
N VAL A 190 7.11 26.63 1.59
CA VAL A 190 6.46 27.46 0.56
C VAL A 190 7.51 28.37 -0.10
N GLY A 191 7.56 28.31 -1.43
CA GLY A 191 8.52 29.10 -2.23
C GLY A 191 9.95 28.57 -2.27
N LYS A 192 10.26 27.45 -1.61
CA LYS A 192 11.58 26.82 -1.74
C LYS A 192 11.64 25.98 -3.03
N PRO A 193 12.73 26.07 -3.79
CA PRO A 193 12.92 25.23 -4.97
C PRO A 193 13.14 23.78 -4.56
N TRP A 194 12.57 22.86 -5.34
CA TRP A 194 12.92 21.44 -5.26
C TRP A 194 14.25 21.22 -5.98
N THR A 195 15.19 20.58 -5.32
CA THR A 195 16.47 20.21 -5.92
C THR A 195 16.45 18.72 -6.27
N ALA A 196 16.82 18.38 -7.51
CA ALA A 196 16.87 17.00 -7.98
C ALA A 196 18.07 16.20 -7.40
N THR A 197 18.99 16.87 -6.73
CA THR A 197 20.28 16.31 -6.31
C THR A 197 20.36 15.95 -4.84
N GLU A 198 19.39 16.35 -4.05
CA GLU A 198 19.39 16.13 -2.59
C GLU A 198 18.07 15.57 -2.11
N SER A 199 18.13 14.62 -1.17
CA SER A 199 16.95 14.14 -0.46
C SER A 199 16.43 15.26 0.45
N GLN A 200 15.16 15.60 0.30
CA GLN A 200 14.50 16.62 1.12
C GLN A 200 13.34 16.00 1.88
N SER A 201 13.31 16.18 3.19
CA SER A 201 12.14 15.87 4.00
C SER A 201 11.18 17.05 4.00
N VAL A 202 9.95 16.82 3.55
CA VAL A 202 8.92 17.85 3.48
C VAL A 202 7.83 17.54 4.48
N THR A 203 7.62 18.45 5.41
CA THR A 203 6.50 18.38 6.34
C THR A 203 5.21 18.76 5.61
N LEU A 204 4.22 17.88 5.66
CA LEU A 204 2.89 18.10 5.12
C LEU A 204 1.89 18.21 6.27
N ASN A 205 0.93 19.11 6.15
CA ASN A 205 -0.16 19.28 7.12
C ASN A 205 -1.49 18.96 6.43
N ASP A 206 -2.38 18.30 7.15
CA ASP A 206 -3.78 18.17 6.73
C ASP A 206 -4.59 19.42 7.12
N ALA A 207 -5.86 19.46 6.70
CA ALA A 207 -6.77 20.56 7.02
C ALA A 207 -7.05 20.73 8.52
N SER A 208 -6.77 19.72 9.35
CA SER A 208 -6.90 19.78 10.83
C SER A 208 -5.61 20.21 11.53
N GLY A 209 -4.53 20.45 10.78
CA GLY A 209 -3.21 20.80 11.30
C GLY A 209 -2.38 19.60 11.77
N LYS A 210 -2.83 18.36 11.53
CA LYS A 210 -2.02 17.16 11.80
C LYS A 210 -0.89 17.05 10.77
N THR A 211 0.27 16.67 11.25
CA THR A 211 1.53 16.69 10.51
C THR A 211 1.96 15.31 10.07
N LEU A 212 2.45 15.24 8.84
CA LEU A 212 3.18 14.12 8.25
C LEU A 212 4.58 14.60 7.82
N THR A 213 5.62 13.88 8.18
CA THR A 213 7.01 14.18 7.79
C THR A 213 7.65 12.99 7.12
#